data_f0be7cb6bb68fa75d76f81bb63a1f07f
#
_entry.id   f0be7cb6bb68fa75d76f81bb63a1f07f
#
_cell.length_a   1.000
_cell.length_b   1.000
_cell.length_c   1.000
_cell.angle_alpha   90.00
_cell.angle_beta   90.00
_cell.angle_gamma   90.00
#
_symmetry.space_group_name_H-M   'P 1'
#
loop_
_entity.id
_entity.type
_entity.pdbx_description
1 polymer ?
#
loop_
_entity_poly.entity_id
_entity_poly.type
_entity_poly.pdbx_seq_one_letter_code
_entity_poly.pdbx_strand_id
1 'polypeptide(L)'
;MMSEQRAITFRGVTHALGGDALSAGEPAPDFRLWYFNKGDGGGPIGRDDLLELGRPMLLSVITSVDTPVGKIQARKFEKLLRPIHDDVTAVLVSSDLPFTLNRFRETERLKHLMGLSDYFDQSFGRAFGVVIEEPLILARAVFVVDAAGVVQYEEVVPEITNEPDYAAAMAALKSLLPQKPAGQKRRTAPKRAPAAPKRAPAAPKRAPVARKRPAARAKKAAAGRRRR
;
A
#
# COMPACT_ATOMS: atom_id res chain seq x y z
N MET A 1 -8.12 -23.53 -21.56
CA MET A 1 -7.01 -22.67 -21.95
C MET A 1 -6.17 -22.47 -20.70
N MET A 2 -4.90 -22.94 -20.66
CA MET A 2 -3.99 -22.62 -19.57
C MET A 2 -3.63 -21.15 -19.73
N SER A 3 -4.01 -20.28 -18.77
CA SER A 3 -3.57 -18.91 -18.78
C SER A 3 -2.04 -18.92 -18.65
N GLU A 4 -1.37 -18.24 -19.56
CA GLU A 4 0.07 -18.06 -19.48
C GLU A 4 0.41 -17.44 -18.12
N GLN A 5 1.24 -18.13 -17.33
CA GLN A 5 1.58 -17.68 -15.98
C GLN A 5 2.38 -16.39 -16.10
N ARG A 6 1.82 -15.30 -15.58
CA ARG A 6 2.48 -13.99 -15.54
C ARG A 6 3.75 -14.06 -14.70
N ALA A 7 4.80 -13.40 -15.16
CA ALA A 7 6.08 -13.45 -14.48
C ALA A 7 6.85 -12.14 -14.66
N ILE A 8 7.78 -11.88 -13.72
CA ILE A 8 8.80 -10.83 -13.79
C ILE A 8 10.18 -11.47 -13.62
N THR A 9 11.22 -10.70 -13.85
CA THR A 9 12.57 -11.14 -13.56
C THR A 9 13.21 -10.31 -12.43
N PHE A 10 14.11 -10.95 -11.71
CA PHE A 10 15.06 -10.33 -10.79
C PHE A 10 16.45 -10.79 -11.13
N ARG A 11 17.26 -9.90 -11.71
CA ARG A 11 18.60 -10.20 -12.22
C ARG A 11 18.63 -11.40 -13.17
N GLY A 12 17.61 -11.46 -14.04
CA GLY A 12 17.45 -12.54 -15.00
C GLY A 12 16.83 -13.84 -14.47
N VAL A 13 16.53 -13.93 -13.17
CA VAL A 13 15.78 -15.07 -12.58
C VAL A 13 14.30 -14.77 -12.66
N THR A 14 13.53 -15.69 -13.24
CA THR A 14 12.08 -15.57 -13.40
C THR A 14 11.34 -15.89 -12.11
N HIS A 15 10.37 -15.05 -11.77
CA HIS A 15 9.47 -15.21 -10.63
C HIS A 15 8.03 -15.09 -11.10
N ALA A 16 7.19 -16.03 -10.66
CA ALA A 16 5.76 -16.02 -10.96
C ALA A 16 5.05 -14.88 -10.22
N LEU A 17 4.08 -14.26 -10.90
CA LEU A 17 3.16 -13.31 -10.30
C LEU A 17 1.84 -13.97 -9.96
N GLY A 18 1.37 -13.76 -8.75
CA GLY A 18 0.05 -14.16 -8.29
C GLY A 18 -1.00 -13.06 -8.51
N GLY A 19 -2.24 -13.51 -8.62
CA GLY A 19 -3.39 -12.65 -8.91
C GLY A 19 -3.65 -12.47 -10.41
N ASP A 20 -4.77 -11.84 -10.73
CA ASP A 20 -5.20 -11.61 -12.11
C ASP A 20 -4.51 -10.37 -12.70
N ALA A 21 -4.34 -10.38 -14.03
CA ALA A 21 -3.88 -9.19 -14.74
C ALA A 21 -4.96 -8.11 -14.65
N LEU A 22 -4.55 -6.90 -14.34
CA LEU A 22 -5.42 -5.73 -14.41
C LEU A 22 -5.02 -4.89 -15.61
N SER A 23 -6.01 -4.47 -16.40
CA SER A 23 -5.77 -3.72 -17.63
C SER A 23 -6.39 -2.32 -17.56
N ALA A 24 -5.84 -1.39 -18.36
CA ALA A 24 -6.46 -0.09 -18.55
C ALA A 24 -7.89 -0.23 -19.09
N GLY A 25 -8.82 0.55 -18.56
CA GLY A 25 -10.25 0.49 -18.84
C GLY A 25 -11.05 -0.38 -17.86
N GLU A 26 -10.41 -1.18 -17.02
CA GLU A 26 -11.09 -2.00 -16.01
C GLU A 26 -11.31 -1.20 -14.70
N PRO A 27 -12.37 -1.52 -13.95
CA PRO A 27 -12.55 -0.97 -12.61
C PRO A 27 -11.37 -1.41 -11.70
N ALA A 28 -10.80 -0.48 -10.97
CA ALA A 28 -9.82 -0.81 -9.94
C ALA A 28 -10.46 -1.74 -8.90
N PRO A 29 -9.89 -2.93 -8.65
CA PRO A 29 -10.45 -3.87 -7.70
C PRO A 29 -10.39 -3.32 -6.27
N ASP A 30 -11.20 -3.88 -5.39
CA ASP A 30 -11.15 -3.54 -3.96
C ASP A 30 -9.88 -4.07 -3.31
N PHE A 31 -9.39 -3.33 -2.31
CA PHE A 31 -8.22 -3.68 -1.52
C PHE A 31 -8.29 -3.08 -0.13
N ARG A 32 -7.44 -3.58 0.76
CA ARG A 32 -7.25 -3.06 2.11
C ARG A 32 -5.76 -2.92 2.40
N LEU A 33 -5.31 -1.69 2.53
CA LEU A 33 -3.95 -1.35 2.92
C LEU A 33 -3.93 -0.80 4.35
N TRP A 34 -2.75 -0.70 4.93
CA TRP A 34 -2.56 -0.20 6.28
C TRP A 34 -1.62 1.01 6.27
N TYR A 35 -1.99 2.04 7.03
CA TYR A 35 -1.11 3.17 7.28
C TYR A 35 -0.77 3.28 8.76
N PHE A 36 0.31 4.00 9.05
CA PHE A 36 0.66 4.43 10.40
C PHE A 36 0.97 5.91 10.39
N ASN A 37 0.47 6.63 11.40
CA ASN A 37 0.96 7.96 11.74
C ASN A 37 0.99 8.13 13.26
N LYS A 38 1.85 9.01 13.73
CA LYS A 38 2.08 9.23 15.17
C LYS A 38 0.90 9.92 15.87
N GLY A 39 -0.01 10.54 15.13
CA GLY A 39 -1.10 11.33 15.70
C GLY A 39 -2.31 10.50 16.11
N ASP A 40 -2.71 9.54 15.26
CA ASP A 40 -3.89 8.71 15.48
C ASP A 40 -3.59 7.21 15.62
N GLY A 41 -2.32 6.81 15.46
CA GLY A 41 -1.89 5.42 15.54
C GLY A 41 -2.09 4.64 14.24
N GLY A 42 -2.77 5.21 13.23
CA GLY A 42 -3.02 4.58 11.96
C GLY A 42 -4.17 3.59 11.93
N GLY A 43 -4.31 2.87 10.82
CA GLY A 43 -5.40 1.90 10.60
C GLY A 43 -5.47 1.38 9.17
N PRO A 44 -6.53 0.62 8.85
CA PRO A 44 -6.80 0.21 7.49
C PRO A 44 -7.35 1.38 6.66
N ILE A 45 -7.08 1.33 5.36
CA ILE A 45 -7.62 2.23 4.34
C ILE A 45 -7.89 1.41 3.08
N GLY A 46 -9.10 1.52 2.53
CA GLY A 46 -9.52 0.82 1.33
C GLY A 46 -9.51 1.69 0.08
N ARG A 47 -9.82 1.06 -1.05
CA ARG A 47 -10.01 1.76 -2.32
C ARG A 47 -11.05 2.88 -2.19
N ASP A 48 -12.20 2.58 -1.61
CA ASP A 48 -13.32 3.51 -1.53
C ASP A 48 -12.99 4.74 -0.68
N ASP A 49 -12.24 4.56 0.43
CA ASP A 49 -11.74 5.68 1.25
C ASP A 49 -10.85 6.64 0.43
N LEU A 50 -10.07 6.09 -0.52
CA LEU A 50 -9.22 6.90 -1.40
C LEU A 50 -10.03 7.57 -2.53
N LEU A 51 -11.07 6.89 -3.05
CA LEU A 51 -11.97 7.44 -4.07
C LEU A 51 -12.86 8.54 -3.53
N GLU A 52 -13.26 8.50 -2.25
CA GLU A 52 -14.02 9.57 -1.59
C GLU A 52 -13.30 10.93 -1.64
N LEU A 53 -11.98 10.95 -1.87
CA LEU A 53 -11.25 12.21 -2.08
C LEU A 53 -11.58 12.88 -3.41
N GLY A 54 -12.27 12.21 -4.33
CA GLY A 54 -12.74 12.74 -5.63
C GLY A 54 -11.63 13.15 -6.58
N ARG A 55 -10.46 12.52 -6.48
CA ARG A 55 -9.25 12.86 -7.25
C ARG A 55 -8.69 11.64 -7.96
N PRO A 56 -8.07 11.79 -9.14
CA PRO A 56 -7.33 10.70 -9.74
C PRO A 56 -6.19 10.26 -8.84
N MET A 57 -5.90 8.95 -8.87
CA MET A 57 -4.89 8.31 -8.01
C MET A 57 -3.67 7.87 -8.81
N LEU A 58 -2.49 8.05 -8.23
CA LEU A 58 -1.26 7.38 -8.62
C LEU A 58 -0.92 6.34 -7.55
N LEU A 59 -0.88 5.06 -7.93
CA LEU A 59 -0.45 3.96 -7.07
C LEU A 59 0.96 3.54 -7.52
N SER A 60 1.97 3.95 -6.76
CA SER A 60 3.38 3.62 -7.01
C SER A 60 3.76 2.41 -6.18
N VAL A 61 3.82 1.23 -6.80
CA VAL A 61 4.14 -0.04 -6.14
C VAL A 61 5.64 -0.28 -6.18
N ILE A 62 6.22 -0.59 -5.04
CA ILE A 62 7.64 -0.91 -4.90
C ILE A 62 7.81 -2.23 -4.16
N THR A 63 8.90 -2.91 -4.43
CA THR A 63 9.26 -4.16 -3.77
C THR A 63 9.53 -3.95 -2.28
N SER A 64 10.32 -2.93 -1.95
CA SER A 64 10.60 -2.49 -0.58
C SER A 64 11.24 -1.10 -0.57
N VAL A 65 11.00 -0.34 0.49
CA VAL A 65 11.67 0.95 0.76
C VAL A 65 13.16 0.79 1.05
N ASP A 66 13.62 -0.40 1.41
CA ASP A 66 15.03 -0.67 1.69
C ASP A 66 15.84 -1.00 0.43
N THR A 67 15.16 -1.15 -0.73
CA THR A 67 15.84 -1.35 -2.02
C THR A 67 16.30 -0.03 -2.64
N PRO A 68 17.47 -0.01 -3.33
CA PRO A 68 17.94 1.22 -3.98
C PRO A 68 16.93 1.79 -4.99
N VAL A 69 16.36 0.92 -5.84
CA VAL A 69 15.40 1.34 -6.89
C VAL A 69 14.07 1.79 -6.28
N GLY A 70 13.60 1.16 -5.19
CA GLY A 70 12.41 1.62 -4.45
C GLY A 70 12.56 3.04 -3.92
N LYS A 71 13.74 3.37 -3.35
CA LYS A 71 14.08 4.73 -2.91
C LYS A 71 14.10 5.73 -4.05
N ILE A 72 14.71 5.36 -5.18
CA ILE A 72 14.78 6.22 -6.38
C ILE A 72 13.37 6.49 -6.90
N GLN A 73 12.54 5.46 -7.04
CA GLN A 73 11.17 5.57 -7.53
C GLN A 73 10.34 6.52 -6.65
N ALA A 74 10.37 6.33 -5.33
CA ALA A 74 9.64 7.19 -4.40
C ALA A 74 10.08 8.66 -4.49
N ARG A 75 11.39 8.93 -4.53
CA ARG A 75 11.93 10.29 -4.66
C ARG A 75 11.59 10.94 -6.00
N LYS A 76 11.60 10.18 -7.10
CA LYS A 76 11.24 10.71 -8.42
C LYS A 76 9.77 11.08 -8.49
N PHE A 77 8.86 10.21 -8.04
CA PHE A 77 7.43 10.54 -7.99
C PHE A 77 7.15 11.70 -7.04
N GLU A 78 7.75 11.75 -5.85
CA GLU A 78 7.63 12.90 -4.94
C GLU A 78 7.94 14.23 -5.62
N LYS A 79 9.03 14.26 -6.42
CA LYS A 79 9.43 15.46 -7.19
C LYS A 79 8.44 15.80 -8.29
N LEU A 80 7.99 14.79 -9.05
CA LEU A 80 7.09 14.95 -10.19
C LEU A 80 5.68 15.37 -9.78
N LEU A 81 5.22 14.91 -8.61
CA LEU A 81 3.90 15.22 -8.06
C LEU A 81 3.81 16.64 -7.50
N ARG A 82 4.93 17.25 -7.11
CA ARG A 82 4.95 18.57 -6.45
C ARG A 82 4.06 19.64 -7.11
N PRO A 83 4.04 19.82 -8.45
CA PRO A 83 3.21 20.85 -9.08
C PRO A 83 1.70 20.54 -9.09
N ILE A 84 1.30 19.27 -8.88
CA ILE A 84 -0.09 18.82 -9.02
C ILE A 84 -0.63 18.10 -7.76
N HIS A 85 0.11 18.11 -6.66
CA HIS A 85 -0.20 17.29 -5.47
C HIS A 85 -1.56 17.59 -4.83
N ASP A 86 -2.09 18.81 -5.00
CA ASP A 86 -3.40 19.18 -4.48
C ASP A 86 -4.56 18.60 -5.31
N ASP A 87 -4.28 18.22 -6.54
CA ASP A 87 -5.27 17.78 -7.52
C ASP A 87 -5.27 16.24 -7.69
N VAL A 88 -4.37 15.51 -7.00
CA VAL A 88 -4.21 14.06 -7.09
C VAL A 88 -4.10 13.39 -5.72
N THR A 89 -4.41 12.11 -5.65
CA THR A 89 -4.08 11.22 -4.53
C THR A 89 -2.91 10.34 -4.94
N ALA A 90 -1.79 10.40 -4.22
CA ALA A 90 -0.62 9.61 -4.57
C ALA A 90 -0.18 8.71 -3.41
N VAL A 91 -0.02 7.43 -3.73
CA VAL A 91 0.22 6.36 -2.77
C VAL A 91 1.49 5.61 -3.15
N LEU A 92 2.34 5.36 -2.16
CA LEU A 92 3.46 4.43 -2.22
C LEU A 92 3.04 3.14 -1.54
N VAL A 93 2.96 2.04 -2.29
CA VAL A 93 2.53 0.73 -1.79
C VAL A 93 3.71 -0.22 -1.74
N SER A 94 3.84 -0.96 -0.64
CA SER A 94 4.76 -2.09 -0.51
C SER A 94 4.28 -3.08 0.56
N SER A 95 4.92 -4.24 0.66
CA SER A 95 4.71 -5.18 1.76
C SER A 95 5.51 -4.84 3.03
N ASP A 96 6.26 -3.73 3.05
CA ASP A 96 6.92 -3.25 4.26
C ASP A 96 5.88 -2.89 5.34
N LEU A 97 6.25 -3.04 6.61
CA LEU A 97 5.35 -2.69 7.71
C LEU A 97 4.97 -1.20 7.68
N PRO A 98 3.75 -0.82 8.11
CA PRO A 98 3.30 0.57 8.11
C PRO A 98 4.24 1.52 8.86
N PHE A 99 4.86 1.05 9.96
CA PHE A 99 5.86 1.79 10.74
C PHE A 99 7.13 2.08 9.92
N THR A 100 7.57 1.12 9.09
CA THR A 100 8.73 1.25 8.21
C THR A 100 8.46 2.27 7.12
N LEU A 101 7.29 2.20 6.47
CA LEU A 101 6.84 3.17 5.47
C LEU A 101 6.76 4.59 6.05
N ASN A 102 6.21 4.75 7.26
CA ASN A 102 6.15 6.06 7.90
C ASN A 102 7.56 6.62 8.21
N ARG A 103 8.44 5.78 8.79
CA ARG A 103 9.84 6.17 9.05
C ARG A 103 10.56 6.57 7.76
N PHE A 104 10.37 5.79 6.69
CA PHE A 104 10.93 6.08 5.38
C PHE A 104 10.45 7.42 4.83
N ARG A 105 9.14 7.68 4.86
CA ARG A 105 8.56 8.95 4.43
C ARG A 105 9.12 10.14 5.20
N GLU A 106 9.25 10.03 6.53
CA GLU A 106 9.85 11.07 7.37
C GLU A 106 11.33 11.30 7.00
N THR A 107 12.12 10.22 6.88
CA THR A 107 13.55 10.28 6.56
C THR A 107 13.80 10.89 5.19
N GLU A 108 13.04 10.45 4.18
CA GLU A 108 13.16 10.92 2.79
C GLU A 108 12.41 12.23 2.54
N ARG A 109 11.69 12.73 3.55
CA ARG A 109 10.89 13.96 3.47
C ARG A 109 9.83 13.93 2.36
N LEU A 110 9.21 12.77 2.16
CA LEU A 110 8.12 12.59 1.21
C LEU A 110 6.85 13.24 1.76
N LYS A 111 6.32 14.23 1.06
CA LYS A 111 5.16 15.04 1.48
C LYS A 111 3.92 14.74 0.67
N HIS A 112 4.10 14.28 -0.56
CA HIS A 112 3.04 14.12 -1.56
C HIS A 112 2.68 12.65 -1.81
N LEU A 113 3.49 11.70 -1.32
CA LEU A 113 3.23 10.26 -1.34
C LEU A 113 2.78 9.78 0.02
N MET A 114 1.59 9.17 0.11
CA MET A 114 1.16 8.42 1.30
C MET A 114 1.81 7.03 1.28
N GLY A 115 2.38 6.59 2.40
CA GLY A 115 2.90 5.22 2.53
C GLY A 115 1.81 4.29 3.03
N LEU A 116 1.41 3.33 2.21
CA LEU A 116 0.40 2.33 2.53
C LEU A 116 0.97 0.92 2.39
N SER A 117 0.71 0.08 3.36
CA SER A 117 1.30 -1.25 3.50
C SER A 117 0.31 -2.36 3.16
N ASP A 118 0.73 -3.29 2.32
CA ASP A 118 0.00 -4.50 1.95
C ASP A 118 0.47 -5.75 2.77
N TYR A 119 1.09 -5.52 3.93
CA TYR A 119 1.75 -6.57 4.72
C TYR A 119 0.79 -7.60 5.32
N PHE A 120 -0.47 -7.22 5.57
CA PHE A 120 -1.37 -7.99 6.41
C PHE A 120 -2.00 -9.20 5.69
N ASP A 121 -2.60 -8.97 4.54
CA ASP A 121 -3.34 -9.99 3.79
C ASP A 121 -3.02 -10.01 2.29
N GLN A 122 -2.15 -9.10 1.84
CA GLN A 122 -1.77 -8.94 0.43
C GLN A 122 -2.96 -8.72 -0.50
N SER A 123 -4.04 -8.14 0.02
CA SER A 123 -5.27 -7.92 -0.74
C SER A 123 -5.05 -7.04 -1.96
N PHE A 124 -4.23 -5.98 -1.83
CA PHE A 124 -3.85 -5.13 -2.96
C PHE A 124 -3.02 -5.91 -3.99
N GLY A 125 -1.95 -6.56 -3.55
CA GLY A 125 -1.03 -7.25 -4.45
C GLY A 125 -1.72 -8.35 -5.26
N ARG A 126 -2.62 -9.09 -4.63
CA ARG A 126 -3.42 -10.14 -5.31
C ARG A 126 -4.45 -9.55 -6.26
N ALA A 127 -5.18 -8.53 -5.82
CA ALA A 127 -6.21 -7.89 -6.63
C ALA A 127 -5.64 -7.16 -7.87
N PHE A 128 -4.43 -6.60 -7.75
CA PHE A 128 -3.73 -5.93 -8.85
C PHE A 128 -2.74 -6.84 -9.61
N GLY A 129 -2.68 -8.12 -9.25
CA GLY A 129 -1.84 -9.10 -9.91
C GLY A 129 -0.34 -8.82 -9.84
N VAL A 130 0.15 -8.28 -8.73
CA VAL A 130 1.55 -7.86 -8.56
C VAL A 130 2.26 -8.54 -7.39
N VAL A 131 1.70 -9.60 -6.82
CA VAL A 131 2.39 -10.40 -5.80
C VAL A 131 3.43 -11.28 -6.50
N ILE A 132 4.69 -11.18 -6.09
CA ILE A 132 5.71 -12.18 -6.42
C ILE A 132 5.48 -13.35 -5.46
N GLU A 133 5.08 -14.52 -6.00
CA GLU A 133 4.63 -15.67 -5.19
C GLU A 133 5.68 -16.16 -4.20
N GLU A 134 6.94 -16.07 -4.57
CA GLU A 134 8.08 -16.29 -3.68
C GLU A 134 9.09 -15.16 -3.89
N PRO A 135 9.31 -14.32 -2.90
CA PRO A 135 9.13 -14.39 -1.43
C PRO A 135 7.88 -13.69 -0.85
N LEU A 136 6.78 -13.56 -1.55
CA LEU A 136 5.54 -12.90 -1.11
C LEU A 136 5.71 -11.39 -0.87
N ILE A 137 6.36 -10.72 -1.81
CA ILE A 137 6.51 -9.26 -1.85
C ILE A 137 5.89 -8.72 -3.13
N LEU A 138 5.74 -7.40 -3.23
CA LEU A 138 5.17 -6.80 -4.42
C LEU A 138 6.22 -6.61 -5.53
N ALA A 139 5.81 -6.89 -6.76
CA ALA A 139 6.55 -6.50 -7.95
C ALA A 139 6.53 -4.97 -8.10
N ARG A 140 7.47 -4.46 -8.86
CA ARG A 140 7.47 -3.04 -9.23
C ARG A 140 6.39 -2.77 -10.25
N ALA A 141 5.48 -1.84 -9.93
CA ALA A 141 4.40 -1.47 -10.81
C ALA A 141 3.97 -0.01 -10.61
N VAL A 142 3.25 0.52 -11.58
CA VAL A 142 2.58 1.82 -11.46
C VAL A 142 1.18 1.70 -12.04
N PHE A 143 0.19 2.19 -11.30
CA PHE A 143 -1.18 2.30 -11.79
C PHE A 143 -1.64 3.74 -11.65
N VAL A 144 -2.42 4.20 -12.64
CA VAL A 144 -3.17 5.45 -12.57
C VAL A 144 -4.65 5.12 -12.65
N VAL A 145 -5.41 5.60 -11.66
CA VAL A 145 -6.85 5.36 -11.55
C VAL A 145 -7.55 6.70 -11.56
N ASP A 146 -8.62 6.84 -12.32
CA ASP A 146 -9.40 8.08 -12.35
C ASP A 146 -10.29 8.25 -11.10
N ALA A 147 -10.96 9.40 -11.00
CA ALA A 147 -11.84 9.71 -9.87
C ALA A 147 -13.11 8.82 -9.83
N ALA A 148 -13.44 8.12 -10.92
CA ALA A 148 -14.53 7.15 -10.98
C ALA A 148 -14.09 5.73 -10.58
N GLY A 149 -12.79 5.53 -10.32
CA GLY A 149 -12.24 4.23 -9.94
C GLY A 149 -11.86 3.34 -11.14
N VAL A 150 -11.70 3.90 -12.34
CA VAL A 150 -11.28 3.14 -13.52
C VAL A 150 -9.78 3.29 -13.75
N VAL A 151 -9.10 2.18 -14.01
CA VAL A 151 -7.66 2.16 -14.34
C VAL A 151 -7.45 2.81 -15.71
N GLN A 152 -6.62 3.84 -15.77
CA GLN A 152 -6.30 4.58 -16.98
C GLN A 152 -4.88 4.30 -17.50
N TYR A 153 -4.03 3.77 -16.64
CA TYR A 153 -2.67 3.35 -16.97
C TYR A 153 -2.24 2.24 -16.03
N GLU A 154 -1.55 1.26 -16.56
CA GLU A 154 -0.91 0.20 -15.81
C GLU A 154 0.46 -0.12 -16.40
N GLU A 155 1.41 -0.39 -15.53
CA GLU A 155 2.73 -0.89 -15.87
C GLU A 155 3.20 -1.82 -14.77
N VAL A 156 3.50 -3.06 -15.13
CA VAL A 156 4.27 -3.99 -14.28
C VAL A 156 5.65 -4.10 -14.89
N VAL A 157 6.68 -3.64 -14.17
CA VAL A 157 8.05 -3.59 -14.69
C VAL A 157 8.60 -5.01 -14.84
N PRO A 158 8.97 -5.45 -16.05
CA PRO A 158 9.37 -6.84 -16.29
C PRO A 158 10.62 -7.29 -15.55
N GLU A 159 11.59 -6.39 -15.33
CA GLU A 159 12.78 -6.63 -14.51
C GLU A 159 12.75 -5.67 -13.32
N ILE A 160 12.57 -6.19 -12.11
CA ILE A 160 12.33 -5.37 -10.91
C ILE A 160 13.51 -4.49 -10.48
N THR A 161 14.68 -4.66 -11.07
CA THR A 161 15.82 -3.78 -10.90
C THR A 161 15.77 -2.55 -11.80
N ASN A 162 14.88 -2.53 -12.79
CA ASN A 162 14.65 -1.37 -13.63
C ASN A 162 13.66 -0.40 -12.99
N GLU A 163 13.71 0.84 -13.40
CA GLU A 163 12.75 1.87 -13.02
C GLU A 163 11.52 1.83 -13.94
N PRO A 164 10.32 2.28 -13.48
CA PRO A 164 9.14 2.39 -14.33
C PRO A 164 9.24 3.57 -15.29
N ASP A 165 8.34 3.60 -16.28
CA ASP A 165 8.19 4.76 -17.17
C ASP A 165 7.44 5.91 -16.46
N TYR A 166 8.19 6.76 -15.79
CA TYR A 166 7.64 7.94 -15.11
C TYR A 166 6.93 8.90 -16.05
N ALA A 167 7.40 8.99 -17.32
CA ALA A 167 6.84 9.94 -18.26
C ALA A 167 5.45 9.49 -18.71
N ALA A 168 5.28 8.22 -19.04
CA ALA A 168 3.99 7.62 -19.40
C ALA A 168 2.99 7.70 -18.22
N ALA A 169 3.39 7.27 -17.03
CA ALA A 169 2.54 7.34 -15.83
C ALA A 169 2.09 8.78 -15.53
N MET A 170 3.01 9.75 -15.58
CA MET A 170 2.67 11.14 -15.31
C MET A 170 1.87 11.79 -16.44
N ALA A 171 2.01 11.35 -17.70
CA ALA A 171 1.17 11.80 -18.79
C ALA A 171 -0.28 11.32 -18.62
N ALA A 172 -0.47 10.03 -18.29
CA ALA A 172 -1.78 9.46 -17.97
C ALA A 172 -2.43 10.20 -16.80
N LEU A 173 -1.70 10.41 -15.70
CA LEU A 173 -2.23 11.13 -14.52
C LEU A 173 -2.64 12.56 -14.86
N LYS A 174 -1.82 13.29 -15.61
CA LYS A 174 -2.10 14.68 -15.98
C LYS A 174 -3.27 14.83 -16.94
N SER A 175 -3.54 13.85 -17.80
CA SER A 175 -4.69 13.87 -18.70
C SER A 175 -6.03 13.86 -17.99
N LEU A 176 -6.05 13.35 -16.74
CA LEU A 176 -7.24 13.28 -15.88
C LEU A 176 -7.49 14.56 -15.08
N LEU A 177 -6.53 15.49 -15.08
CA LEU A 177 -6.68 16.74 -14.34
C LEU A 177 -7.54 17.74 -15.11
N PRO A 178 -8.31 18.57 -14.38
CA PRO A 178 -9.03 19.67 -15.01
C PRO A 178 -8.08 20.56 -15.82
N GLN A 179 -8.40 20.77 -17.09
CA GLN A 179 -7.66 21.71 -17.93
C GLN A 179 -7.80 23.12 -17.30
N LYS A 180 -6.75 23.58 -16.62
CA LYS A 180 -6.76 24.97 -16.12
C LYS A 180 -6.66 25.94 -17.31
N PRO A 181 -7.60 26.89 -17.47
CA PRO A 181 -7.45 27.92 -18.50
C PRO A 181 -6.13 28.65 -18.30
N ALA A 182 -5.37 28.75 -19.38
CA ALA A 182 -4.09 29.48 -19.38
C ALA A 182 -4.33 30.93 -18.89
N GLY A 183 -3.92 31.24 -17.65
CA GLY A 183 -3.99 32.64 -17.15
C GLY A 183 -4.37 32.86 -15.68
N GLN A 184 -4.84 31.87 -14.93
CA GLN A 184 -5.15 32.10 -13.51
C GLN A 184 -3.96 31.81 -12.60
N LYS A 185 -3.32 32.88 -12.08
CA LYS A 185 -2.37 32.79 -10.95
C LYS A 185 -3.10 32.16 -9.75
N ARG A 186 -2.53 31.09 -9.18
CA ARG A 186 -3.06 30.39 -7.99
C ARG A 186 -3.38 31.39 -6.87
N ARG A 187 -4.65 31.48 -6.50
CA ARG A 187 -5.00 32.01 -5.18
C ARG A 187 -4.59 30.91 -4.19
N THR A 188 -3.61 31.22 -3.34
CA THR A 188 -3.20 30.36 -2.24
C THR A 188 -4.40 30.08 -1.34
N ALA A 189 -4.93 28.86 -1.39
CA ALA A 189 -5.93 28.40 -0.44
C ALA A 189 -5.30 28.29 0.96
N PRO A 190 -6.06 28.57 2.04
CA PRO A 190 -5.52 28.48 3.38
C PRO A 190 -5.11 27.02 3.67
N LYS A 191 -3.94 26.88 4.27
CA LYS A 191 -3.30 25.65 4.72
C LYS A 191 -4.25 24.86 5.63
N ARG A 192 -5.08 23.97 5.08
CA ARG A 192 -5.73 22.93 5.84
C ARG A 192 -4.96 21.64 5.57
N ALA A 193 -4.31 21.09 6.59
CA ALA A 193 -3.83 19.74 6.58
C ALA A 193 -5.01 18.80 6.26
N PRO A 194 -4.83 17.73 5.47
CA PRO A 194 -5.87 16.74 5.28
C PRO A 194 -6.29 16.24 6.65
N ALA A 195 -7.56 16.42 7.00
CA ALA A 195 -8.13 15.80 8.18
C ALA A 195 -8.06 14.28 7.95
N ALA A 196 -7.51 13.57 8.92
CA ALA A 196 -7.55 12.13 8.94
C ALA A 196 -9.00 11.67 8.69
N PRO A 197 -9.23 10.60 7.91
CA PRO A 197 -10.56 10.09 7.66
C PRO A 197 -11.26 9.81 8.99
N LYS A 198 -12.52 10.25 9.12
CA LYS A 198 -13.33 10.01 10.31
C LYS A 198 -13.39 8.50 10.55
N ARG A 199 -12.98 8.12 11.75
CA ARG A 199 -12.94 6.78 12.33
C ARG A 199 -13.99 5.83 11.71
N ALA A 200 -13.54 4.72 11.13
CA ALA A 200 -14.39 3.55 10.86
C ALA A 200 -15.04 3.07 12.17
N PRO A 201 -16.27 2.52 12.14
CA PRO A 201 -16.93 2.02 13.33
C PRO A 201 -16.06 0.97 14.01
N ALA A 202 -15.92 1.10 15.34
CA ALA A 202 -15.12 0.22 16.18
C ALA A 202 -15.52 -1.25 15.95
N ALA A 203 -14.51 -2.10 15.72
CA ALA A 203 -14.70 -3.54 15.68
C ALA A 203 -15.42 -4.01 16.96
N PRO A 204 -16.31 -5.02 16.89
CA PRO A 204 -17.04 -5.50 18.06
C PRO A 204 -16.05 -5.98 19.12
N LYS A 205 -16.20 -5.49 20.33
CA LYS A 205 -15.42 -5.88 21.51
C LYS A 205 -15.49 -7.40 21.66
N ARG A 206 -14.40 -8.11 21.49
CA ARG A 206 -14.30 -9.55 21.82
C ARG A 206 -14.64 -9.69 23.30
N ALA A 207 -15.59 -10.61 23.58
CA ALA A 207 -15.94 -11.00 24.94
C ALA A 207 -14.68 -11.52 25.66
N PRO A 208 -14.55 -11.28 26.98
CA PRO A 208 -13.41 -11.75 27.74
C PRO A 208 -13.37 -13.28 27.77
N VAL A 209 -12.27 -13.85 27.30
CA VAL A 209 -12.00 -15.28 27.43
C VAL A 209 -11.83 -15.60 28.90
N ALA A 210 -12.75 -16.39 29.47
CA ALA A 210 -12.69 -16.84 30.86
C ALA A 210 -11.40 -17.63 31.08
N ARG A 211 -10.49 -17.09 31.89
CA ARG A 211 -9.29 -17.79 32.34
C ARG A 211 -9.73 -18.93 33.29
N LYS A 212 -9.66 -20.16 32.85
CA LYS A 212 -9.75 -21.34 33.71
C LYS A 212 -8.61 -21.29 34.73
N ARG A 213 -8.96 -21.21 36.03
CA ARG A 213 -8.03 -21.33 37.14
C ARG A 213 -7.40 -22.73 37.12
N PRO A 214 -6.08 -22.87 37.30
CA PRO A 214 -5.49 -24.22 37.47
C PRO A 214 -5.94 -24.82 38.82
N ALA A 215 -6.37 -26.08 38.78
CA ALA A 215 -6.77 -26.85 39.94
C ALA A 215 -5.58 -27.01 40.91
N ALA A 216 -5.86 -26.78 42.18
CA ALA A 216 -4.92 -26.96 43.29
C ALA A 216 -4.48 -28.44 43.37
N ARG A 217 -3.19 -28.65 43.28
CA ARG A 217 -2.54 -29.97 43.44
C ARG A 217 -2.54 -30.33 44.92
N ALA A 218 -3.37 -31.27 45.35
CA ALA A 218 -3.39 -31.81 46.69
C ALA A 218 -2.04 -32.46 47.03
N LYS A 219 -1.42 -32.03 48.10
CA LYS A 219 -0.26 -32.67 48.74
C LYS A 219 -0.75 -33.94 49.41
N LYS A 220 -0.37 -35.12 48.94
CA LYS A 220 -0.48 -36.39 49.66
C LYS A 220 0.82 -36.59 50.44
N ALA A 221 0.72 -36.48 51.74
CA ALA A 221 1.74 -36.93 52.69
C ALA A 221 1.79 -38.46 52.67
N ALA A 222 2.95 -39.03 52.48
CA ALA A 222 3.21 -40.44 52.76
C ALA A 222 4.21 -40.52 53.90
N ALA A 223 3.70 -40.93 55.06
CA ALA A 223 4.47 -41.30 56.22
C ALA A 223 5.18 -42.61 55.98
N GLY A 224 6.27 -42.76 56.65
CA GLY A 224 7.30 -43.77 56.58
C GLY A 224 6.95 -45.24 56.69
N ARG A 225 7.95 -46.03 56.40
CA ARG A 225 8.30 -47.21 57.20
C ARG A 225 9.75 -47.63 56.91
N ARG A 226 10.47 -47.71 58.00
CA ARG A 226 11.78 -48.36 58.18
C ARG A 226 11.62 -49.91 58.06
N ARG A 227 12.79 -50.52 57.88
CA ARG A 227 13.23 -51.93 58.08
C ARG A 227 13.41 -52.67 56.75
N ARG A 228 14.50 -53.33 56.45
CA ARG A 228 15.75 -53.82 57.02
C ARG A 228 16.82 -53.84 55.98
#